data_5c235a173ce7a57fd24d600d004a86b3
#
_entry.id   5c235a173ce7a57fd24d600d004a86b3
#
_cell.length_a   1.000
_cell.length_b   1.000
_cell.length_c   1.000
_cell.angle_alpha   90.00
_cell.angle_beta   90.00
_cell.angle_gamma   90.00
#
_symmetry.space_group_name_H-M   'P 1'
#
loop_
_entity.id
_entity.type
_entity.pdbx_description
1 polymer ?
#
loop_
_entity_poly.entity_id
_entity_poly.type
_entity_poly.pdbx_seq_one_letter_code
_entity_poly.pdbx_strand_id
1 'polypeptide(L)'
;MKILQFCYKPPFPAIDGGSMGMHYITEGLINKGHEVKVLSFHSKKHPCKVEKLPKEYVEKTHFETVFVDLDIKIFGALIAWLCGESYHVKRFINDQMKQKLAQILKAEEFDVIQVESIFLTPYLPIMRKLSKAKIILRAPNIEHKIWERIYKSTKTPFKRGYIKHLAMTLKYYELNHINDYDAVSPVTEVDAQYFKSQGLRKPCKGIPFGMNPPELLADVLEEKNTIFHIGSMNWH
;
A
#
# COMPACT_ATOMS: atom_id res chain seq x y z
N MET A 1 -6.67 19.61 7.53
CA MET A 1 -7.54 18.52 7.05
C MET A 1 -7.40 17.34 8.00
N LYS A 2 -8.47 16.57 8.14
CA LYS A 2 -8.44 15.29 8.84
C LYS A 2 -8.37 14.14 7.84
N ILE A 3 -7.34 13.30 7.95
CA ILE A 3 -6.97 12.30 6.95
C ILE A 3 -6.99 10.92 7.59
N LEU A 4 -7.70 9.97 6.99
CA LEU A 4 -7.58 8.56 7.31
C LEU A 4 -6.57 7.93 6.33
N GLN A 5 -5.43 7.48 6.84
CA GLN A 5 -4.46 6.70 6.09
C GLN A 5 -4.72 5.20 6.30
N PHE A 6 -5.20 4.53 5.25
CA PHE A 6 -5.55 3.11 5.29
C PHE A 6 -4.44 2.27 4.65
N CYS A 7 -3.73 1.49 5.46
CA CYS A 7 -2.48 0.83 5.11
C CYS A 7 -2.63 -0.69 5.02
N TYR A 8 -2.02 -1.30 3.99
CA TYR A 8 -2.00 -2.75 3.79
C TYR A 8 -1.00 -3.50 4.68
N LYS A 9 -0.11 -2.76 5.34
CA LYS A 9 0.83 -3.21 6.38
C LYS A 9 1.22 -2.03 7.27
N PRO A 10 1.82 -2.28 8.46
CA PRO A 10 2.19 -1.18 9.35
C PRO A 10 3.19 -0.22 8.70
N PRO A 11 2.93 1.10 8.71
CA PRO A 11 3.92 2.09 8.26
C PRO A 11 5.09 2.23 9.24
N PHE A 12 4.87 1.92 10.51
CA PHE A 12 5.90 1.97 11.54
C PHE A 12 5.96 0.65 12.34
N PRO A 13 7.17 0.13 12.68
CA PRO A 13 8.50 0.65 12.30
C PRO A 13 8.75 0.57 10.79
N ALA A 14 9.47 1.57 10.25
CA ALA A 14 9.74 1.73 8.83
C ALA A 14 10.91 0.82 8.39
N ILE A 15 10.66 -0.49 8.31
CA ILE A 15 11.69 -1.52 8.10
C ILE A 15 11.96 -1.87 6.63
N ASP A 16 11.10 -1.45 5.73
CA ASP A 16 11.24 -1.66 4.27
C ASP A 16 10.73 -0.46 3.49
N GLY A 17 11.03 -0.39 2.19
CA GLY A 17 10.69 0.75 1.35
C GLY A 17 9.21 1.12 1.33
N GLY A 18 8.31 0.12 1.41
CA GLY A 18 6.87 0.39 1.47
C GLY A 18 6.44 1.00 2.81
N SER A 19 6.94 0.46 3.94
CA SER A 19 6.70 1.02 5.27
C SER A 19 7.30 2.42 5.40
N MET A 20 8.53 2.61 4.93
CA MET A 20 9.20 3.93 4.90
C MET A 20 8.38 4.95 4.11
N GLY A 21 7.93 4.59 2.91
CA GLY A 21 7.14 5.50 2.10
C GLY A 21 5.81 5.90 2.74
N MET A 22 5.12 4.97 3.40
CA MET A 22 3.90 5.29 4.15
C MET A 22 4.20 6.16 5.37
N HIS A 23 5.26 5.82 6.12
CA HIS A 23 5.66 6.55 7.32
C HIS A 23 6.04 8.00 7.02
N TYR A 24 6.92 8.24 6.03
CA TYR A 24 7.33 9.61 5.69
C TYR A 24 6.20 10.47 5.15
N ILE A 25 5.22 9.88 4.48
CA ILE A 25 4.01 10.63 4.10
C ILE A 25 3.19 10.99 5.35
N THR A 26 3.02 10.04 6.28
CA THR A 26 2.34 10.32 7.57
C THR A 26 2.99 11.49 8.29
N GLU A 27 4.31 11.44 8.47
CA GLU A 27 5.09 12.50 9.10
C GLU A 27 4.96 13.83 8.34
N GLY A 28 5.08 13.79 7.02
CA GLY A 28 4.94 14.98 6.18
C GLY A 28 3.58 15.66 6.30
N LEU A 29 2.50 14.86 6.37
CA LEU A 29 1.14 15.38 6.56
C LEU A 29 0.98 16.00 7.96
N ILE A 30 1.44 15.33 9.01
CA ILE A 30 1.41 15.86 10.38
C ILE A 30 2.23 17.15 10.50
N ASN A 31 3.44 17.18 9.93
CA ASN A 31 4.30 18.35 9.95
C ASN A 31 3.71 19.55 9.18
N LYS A 32 2.76 19.30 8.27
CA LYS A 32 1.98 20.34 7.57
C LYS A 32 0.69 20.72 8.33
N GLY A 33 0.52 20.27 9.57
CA GLY A 33 -0.61 20.61 10.41
C GLY A 33 -1.90 19.86 10.08
N HIS A 34 -1.81 18.70 9.44
CA HIS A 34 -2.97 17.83 9.22
C HIS A 34 -3.12 16.84 10.38
N GLU A 35 -4.36 16.54 10.75
CA GLU A 35 -4.69 15.44 11.65
C GLU A 35 -4.68 14.13 10.84
N VAL A 36 -3.88 13.16 11.25
CA VAL A 36 -3.76 11.88 10.53
C VAL A 36 -4.11 10.74 11.46
N LYS A 37 -5.13 9.97 11.08
CA LYS A 37 -5.45 8.68 11.71
C LYS A 37 -4.93 7.56 10.83
N VAL A 38 -4.18 6.62 11.40
CA VAL A 38 -3.63 5.47 10.69
C VAL A 38 -4.39 4.21 11.07
N LEU A 39 -5.04 3.58 10.09
CA LEU A 39 -5.61 2.24 10.21
C LEU A 39 -4.80 1.28 9.33
N SER A 40 -4.28 0.22 9.90
CA SER A 40 -3.39 -0.69 9.19
C SER A 40 -3.78 -2.16 9.35
N PHE A 41 -3.44 -2.97 8.38
CA PHE A 41 -3.27 -4.39 8.59
C PHE A 41 -1.93 -4.69 9.25
N HIS A 42 -1.88 -5.79 10.03
CA HIS A 42 -0.63 -6.47 10.37
C HIS A 42 -0.76 -7.96 10.05
N SER A 43 0.36 -8.63 9.83
CA SER A 43 0.39 -10.04 9.45
C SER A 43 1.58 -10.76 10.08
N LYS A 44 1.69 -12.07 9.89
CA LYS A 44 2.88 -12.82 10.34
C LYS A 44 4.18 -12.28 9.73
N LYS A 45 4.15 -11.84 8.47
CA LYS A 45 5.30 -11.26 7.76
C LYS A 45 5.63 -9.84 8.25
N HIS A 46 4.61 -9.07 8.59
CA HIS A 46 4.73 -7.70 9.09
C HIS A 46 4.00 -7.61 10.44
N PRO A 47 4.60 -8.17 11.50
CA PRO A 47 3.98 -8.17 12.81
C PRO A 47 3.98 -6.76 13.41
N CYS A 48 2.91 -6.42 14.12
CA CYS A 48 2.82 -5.17 14.84
C CYS A 48 2.15 -5.41 16.20
N LYS A 49 2.82 -4.99 17.25
CA LYS A 49 2.30 -4.95 18.61
C LYS A 49 2.22 -3.48 19.02
N VAL A 50 1.02 -2.93 19.06
CA VAL A 50 0.79 -1.50 19.31
C VAL A 50 1.44 -1.06 20.64
N GLU A 51 1.44 -1.94 21.65
CA GLU A 51 2.02 -1.67 22.97
C GLU A 51 3.55 -1.49 22.94
N LYS A 52 4.19 -1.93 21.84
CA LYS A 52 5.65 -1.80 21.64
C LYS A 52 6.03 -0.60 20.78
N LEU A 53 5.06 0.09 20.22
CA LEU A 53 5.31 1.31 19.44
C LEU A 53 5.59 2.49 20.39
N PRO A 54 6.37 3.49 19.94
CA PRO A 54 6.53 4.73 20.68
C PRO A 54 5.16 5.36 20.97
N LYS A 55 4.91 5.72 22.23
CA LYS A 55 3.64 6.34 22.65
C LYS A 55 3.32 7.57 21.81
N GLU A 56 4.32 8.40 21.58
CA GLU A 56 4.20 9.61 20.77
C GLU A 56 3.69 9.31 19.36
N TYR A 57 4.17 8.24 18.72
CA TYR A 57 3.69 7.83 17.40
C TYR A 57 2.22 7.39 17.44
N VAL A 58 1.86 6.58 18.43
CA VAL A 58 0.48 6.08 18.59
C VAL A 58 -0.49 7.24 18.86
N GLU A 59 -0.10 8.17 19.72
CA GLU A 59 -0.91 9.35 20.05
C GLU A 59 -1.08 10.30 18.86
N LYS A 60 0.02 10.60 18.15
CA LYS A 60 -0.01 11.50 16.98
C LYS A 60 -0.81 10.94 15.81
N THR A 61 -0.81 9.60 15.64
CA THR A 61 -1.42 8.96 14.48
C THR A 61 -2.73 8.24 14.82
N HIS A 62 -3.15 8.23 16.07
CA HIS A 62 -4.30 7.44 16.54
C HIS A 62 -4.29 6.03 15.94
N PHE A 63 -3.08 5.39 16.00
CA PHE A 63 -2.77 4.17 15.27
C PHE A 63 -3.61 2.99 15.72
N GLU A 64 -4.31 2.37 14.78
CA GLU A 64 -5.07 1.15 15.00
C GLU A 64 -4.70 0.08 13.96
N THR A 65 -4.78 -1.18 14.35
CA THR A 65 -4.39 -2.27 13.44
C THR A 65 -5.25 -3.51 13.61
N VAL A 66 -5.41 -4.28 12.53
CA VAL A 66 -6.16 -5.54 12.48
C VAL A 66 -5.29 -6.62 11.87
N PHE A 67 -5.32 -7.81 12.45
CA PHE A 67 -4.58 -8.95 11.92
C PHE A 67 -5.20 -9.48 10.62
N VAL A 68 -4.34 -9.79 9.65
CA VAL A 68 -4.72 -10.50 8.43
C VAL A 68 -3.81 -11.71 8.21
N ASP A 69 -4.41 -12.83 7.91
CA ASP A 69 -3.69 -14.03 7.50
C ASP A 69 -3.45 -14.01 5.99
N LEU A 70 -2.22 -13.66 5.61
CA LEU A 70 -1.78 -13.62 4.21
C LEU A 70 -1.09 -14.90 3.73
N ASP A 71 -1.13 -15.97 4.51
CA ASP A 71 -0.60 -17.27 4.10
C ASP A 71 -1.37 -17.78 2.86
N ILE A 72 -0.65 -18.49 1.98
CA ILE A 72 -1.26 -19.04 0.77
C ILE A 72 -2.14 -20.23 1.15
N LYS A 73 -3.45 -20.07 0.93
CA LYS A 73 -4.43 -21.15 1.11
C LYS A 73 -4.71 -21.80 -0.25
N ILE A 74 -4.27 -23.03 -0.44
CA ILE A 74 -4.35 -23.75 -1.73
C ILE A 74 -5.78 -23.75 -2.28
N PHE A 75 -6.77 -24.09 -1.45
CA PHE A 75 -8.19 -24.07 -1.86
C PHE A 75 -8.67 -22.67 -2.23
N GLY A 76 -8.28 -21.64 -1.47
CA GLY A 76 -8.62 -20.25 -1.80
C GLY A 76 -7.98 -19.79 -3.12
N ALA A 77 -6.76 -20.20 -3.38
CA ALA A 77 -6.05 -19.93 -4.63
C ALA A 77 -6.71 -20.64 -5.82
N LEU A 78 -7.13 -21.90 -5.65
CA LEU A 78 -7.83 -22.66 -6.68
C LEU A 78 -9.20 -22.06 -7.00
N ILE A 79 -9.99 -21.70 -6.00
CA ILE A 79 -11.30 -21.04 -6.19
C ILE A 79 -11.10 -19.70 -6.92
N ALA A 80 -10.15 -18.88 -6.50
CA ALA A 80 -9.87 -17.61 -7.16
C ALA A 80 -9.43 -17.82 -8.63
N TRP A 81 -8.67 -18.90 -8.89
CA TRP A 81 -8.25 -19.27 -10.24
C TRP A 81 -9.44 -19.64 -11.12
N LEU A 82 -10.33 -20.50 -10.62
CA LEU A 82 -11.54 -20.94 -11.35
C LEU A 82 -12.52 -19.78 -11.60
N CYS A 83 -12.64 -18.84 -10.64
CA CYS A 83 -13.50 -17.67 -10.76
C CYS A 83 -12.87 -16.49 -11.53
N GLY A 84 -11.62 -16.59 -11.96
CA GLY A 84 -10.91 -15.49 -12.61
C GLY A 84 -10.66 -14.27 -11.70
N GLU A 85 -10.69 -14.47 -10.38
CA GLU A 85 -10.48 -13.41 -9.39
C GLU A 85 -9.00 -13.21 -9.06
N SER A 86 -8.62 -11.97 -8.70
CA SER A 86 -7.27 -11.70 -8.20
C SER A 86 -7.09 -12.25 -6.78
N TYR A 87 -6.37 -13.37 -6.66
CA TYR A 87 -6.06 -13.96 -5.36
C TYR A 87 -5.25 -13.00 -4.46
N HIS A 88 -4.45 -12.12 -5.05
CA HIS A 88 -3.70 -11.11 -4.29
C HIS A 88 -4.63 -10.18 -3.53
N VAL A 89 -5.69 -9.73 -4.17
CA VAL A 89 -6.70 -8.85 -3.55
C VAL A 89 -7.57 -9.62 -2.57
N LYS A 90 -8.00 -10.82 -2.95
CA LYS A 90 -8.90 -11.66 -2.15
C LYS A 90 -8.37 -11.95 -0.75
N ARG A 91 -7.05 -12.09 -0.60
CA ARG A 91 -6.41 -12.33 0.70
C ARG A 91 -6.53 -11.17 1.69
N PHE A 92 -6.75 -9.96 1.20
CA PHE A 92 -6.96 -8.78 2.05
C PHE A 92 -8.42 -8.59 2.47
N ILE A 93 -9.37 -9.38 1.96
CA ILE A 93 -10.77 -9.29 2.40
C ILE A 93 -10.89 -9.88 3.81
N ASN A 94 -11.22 -9.04 4.78
CA ASN A 94 -11.25 -9.38 6.20
C ASN A 94 -12.43 -8.67 6.88
N ASP A 95 -13.31 -9.44 7.52
CA ASP A 95 -14.52 -8.89 8.10
C ASP A 95 -14.26 -8.07 9.37
N GLN A 96 -13.21 -8.40 10.14
CA GLN A 96 -12.81 -7.58 11.29
C GLN A 96 -12.35 -6.19 10.83
N MET A 97 -11.60 -6.12 9.73
CA MET A 97 -11.19 -4.85 9.14
C MET A 97 -12.39 -4.06 8.60
N LYS A 98 -13.36 -4.72 7.95
CA LYS A 98 -14.60 -4.06 7.52
C LYS A 98 -15.36 -3.44 8.70
N GLN A 99 -15.49 -4.19 9.79
CA GLN A 99 -16.14 -3.72 11.01
C GLN A 99 -15.38 -2.55 11.64
N LYS A 100 -14.04 -2.68 11.78
CA LYS A 100 -13.19 -1.62 12.33
C LYS A 100 -13.27 -0.34 11.49
N LEU A 101 -13.13 -0.44 10.18
CA LEU A 101 -13.25 0.69 9.27
C LEU A 101 -14.63 1.35 9.36
N ALA A 102 -15.69 0.55 9.39
CA ALA A 102 -17.05 1.06 9.55
C ALA A 102 -17.26 1.77 10.90
N GLN A 103 -16.67 1.26 11.97
CA GLN A 103 -16.72 1.88 13.30
C GLN A 103 -16.03 3.26 13.26
N ILE A 104 -14.83 3.36 12.70
CA ILE A 104 -14.08 4.61 12.57
C ILE A 104 -14.85 5.63 11.74
N LEU A 105 -15.36 5.23 10.57
CA LEU A 105 -16.07 6.14 9.67
C LEU A 105 -17.46 6.58 10.18
N LYS A 106 -18.04 5.88 11.16
CA LYS A 106 -19.25 6.32 11.86
C LYS A 106 -18.96 7.27 13.01
N ALA A 107 -17.79 7.13 13.64
CA ALA A 107 -17.39 7.92 14.79
C ALA A 107 -16.72 9.25 14.42
N GLU A 108 -16.08 9.31 13.25
CA GLU A 108 -15.24 10.43 12.85
C GLU A 108 -15.47 10.81 11.38
N GLU A 109 -15.52 12.11 11.10
CA GLU A 109 -15.54 12.62 9.73
C GLU A 109 -14.13 12.91 9.24
N PHE A 110 -13.83 12.55 7.99
CA PHE A 110 -12.56 12.77 7.32
C PHE A 110 -12.75 13.60 6.05
N ASP A 111 -11.78 14.46 5.75
CA ASP A 111 -11.72 15.18 4.48
C ASP A 111 -11.19 14.28 3.36
N VAL A 112 -10.21 13.41 3.70
CA VAL A 112 -9.53 12.51 2.77
C VAL A 112 -9.36 11.14 3.39
N ILE A 113 -9.59 10.10 2.59
CA ILE A 113 -9.17 8.73 2.88
C ILE A 113 -8.06 8.38 1.88
N GLN A 114 -6.83 8.23 2.37
CA GLN A 114 -5.69 7.80 1.57
C GLN A 114 -5.54 6.28 1.68
N VAL A 115 -5.73 5.59 0.56
CA VAL A 115 -5.65 4.12 0.47
C VAL A 115 -4.27 3.75 -0.08
N GLU A 116 -3.47 3.04 0.71
CA GLU A 116 -2.03 2.80 0.47
C GLU A 116 -1.73 1.59 -0.43
N SER A 117 -2.71 1.03 -1.09
CA SER A 117 -2.53 -0.02 -2.12
C SER A 117 -3.85 -0.37 -2.79
N ILE A 118 -3.77 -0.82 -4.04
CA ILE A 118 -4.91 -1.39 -4.79
C ILE A 118 -5.50 -2.64 -4.11
N PHE A 119 -4.73 -3.33 -3.27
CA PHE A 119 -5.22 -4.50 -2.52
C PHE A 119 -6.33 -4.16 -1.53
N LEU A 120 -6.48 -2.89 -1.17
CA LEU A 120 -7.50 -2.39 -0.24
C LEU A 120 -8.79 -1.91 -0.93
N THR A 121 -8.85 -1.99 -2.25
CA THR A 121 -10.05 -1.63 -3.05
C THR A 121 -11.35 -2.32 -2.58
N PRO A 122 -11.36 -3.56 -2.07
CA PRO A 122 -12.59 -4.19 -1.56
C PRO A 122 -13.29 -3.43 -0.43
N TYR A 123 -12.62 -2.45 0.16
CA TYR A 123 -13.17 -1.59 1.23
C TYR A 123 -13.80 -0.30 0.70
N LEU A 124 -13.65 0.03 -0.59
CA LEU A 124 -14.26 1.23 -1.19
C LEU A 124 -15.78 1.33 -0.99
N PRO A 125 -16.57 0.25 -1.14
CA PRO A 125 -18.01 0.34 -0.92
C PRO A 125 -18.39 0.81 0.49
N ILE A 126 -17.66 0.38 1.52
CA ILE A 126 -17.86 0.83 2.90
C ILE A 126 -17.47 2.30 3.06
N MET A 127 -16.33 2.70 2.50
CA MET A 127 -15.85 4.09 2.53
C MET A 127 -16.86 5.03 1.85
N ARG A 128 -17.31 4.68 0.66
CA ARG A 128 -18.30 5.48 -0.09
C ARG A 128 -19.66 5.56 0.61
N LYS A 129 -20.08 4.48 1.30
CA LYS A 129 -21.36 4.43 2.02
C LYS A 129 -21.34 5.27 3.30
N LEU A 130 -20.22 5.29 4.01
CA LEU A 130 -20.14 5.85 5.37
C LEU A 130 -19.39 7.18 5.46
N SER A 131 -18.75 7.64 4.38
CA SER A 131 -17.97 8.89 4.38
C SER A 131 -18.20 9.69 3.10
N LYS A 132 -18.15 11.02 3.24
CA LYS A 132 -18.13 11.98 2.12
C LYS A 132 -16.68 12.35 1.71
N ALA A 133 -15.68 11.82 2.39
CA ALA A 133 -14.27 12.07 2.14
C ALA A 133 -13.89 11.76 0.69
N LYS A 134 -12.92 12.51 0.16
CA LYS A 134 -12.27 12.15 -1.10
C LYS A 134 -11.38 10.94 -0.88
N ILE A 135 -11.52 9.91 -1.73
CA ILE A 135 -10.74 8.68 -1.61
C ILE A 135 -9.62 8.70 -2.65
N ILE A 136 -8.38 8.71 -2.18
CA ILE A 136 -7.19 8.79 -3.01
C ILE A 136 -6.46 7.44 -2.94
N LEU A 137 -6.19 6.83 -4.10
CA LEU A 137 -5.30 5.68 -4.19
C LEU A 137 -3.86 6.17 -4.25
N ARG A 138 -3.07 5.83 -3.25
CA ARG A 138 -1.62 5.88 -3.36
C ARG A 138 -1.12 4.56 -3.91
N ALA A 139 -0.52 4.62 -5.10
CA ALA A 139 -0.01 3.46 -5.82
C ALA A 139 1.53 3.47 -5.79
N PRO A 140 2.18 2.87 -4.76
CA PRO A 140 3.64 2.87 -4.66
C PRO A 140 4.28 2.07 -5.79
N ASN A 141 3.54 1.17 -6.40
CA ASN A 141 3.94 0.37 -7.56
C ASN A 141 2.75 0.22 -8.51
N ILE A 142 3.06 -0.13 -9.75
CA ILE A 142 2.09 -0.76 -10.64
C ILE A 142 2.16 -2.26 -10.33
N GLU A 143 1.24 -2.74 -9.49
CA GLU A 143 1.34 -4.06 -8.86
C GLU A 143 1.42 -5.21 -9.87
N HIS A 144 0.60 -5.17 -10.92
CA HIS A 144 0.64 -6.24 -11.93
C HIS A 144 1.98 -6.30 -12.69
N LYS A 145 2.70 -5.18 -12.86
CA LYS A 145 4.01 -5.17 -13.53
C LYS A 145 5.08 -5.90 -12.72
N ILE A 146 4.99 -5.90 -11.40
CA ILE A 146 5.85 -6.70 -10.54
C ILE A 146 5.64 -8.18 -10.85
N TRP A 147 4.38 -8.62 -10.90
CA TRP A 147 4.04 -10.01 -11.19
C TRP A 147 4.31 -10.41 -12.63
N GLU A 148 4.19 -9.50 -13.60
CA GLU A 148 4.62 -9.74 -14.99
C GLU A 148 6.15 -9.98 -15.06
N ARG A 149 6.97 -9.26 -14.28
CA ARG A 149 8.41 -9.49 -14.18
C ARG A 149 8.73 -10.84 -13.57
N ILE A 150 8.08 -11.20 -12.46
CA ILE A 150 8.22 -12.51 -11.82
C ILE A 150 7.83 -13.63 -12.80
N TYR A 151 6.73 -13.47 -13.54
CA TYR A 151 6.32 -14.41 -14.59
C TYR A 151 7.42 -14.61 -15.64
N LYS A 152 8.01 -13.53 -16.14
CA LYS A 152 9.06 -13.58 -17.16
C LYS A 152 10.34 -14.27 -16.67
N SER A 153 10.70 -14.08 -15.41
CA SER A 153 11.89 -14.69 -14.78
C SER A 153 11.67 -16.15 -14.32
N THR A 154 10.40 -16.62 -14.24
CA THR A 154 10.09 -17.96 -13.76
C THR A 154 10.35 -19.00 -14.86
N LYS A 155 11.25 -19.97 -14.58
CA LYS A 155 11.65 -21.02 -15.54
C LYS A 155 10.76 -22.27 -15.49
N THR A 156 10.22 -22.64 -14.33
CA THR A 156 9.42 -23.84 -14.12
C THR A 156 8.05 -23.73 -14.80
N PRO A 157 7.68 -24.60 -15.78
CA PRO A 157 6.49 -24.42 -16.62
C PRO A 157 5.17 -24.28 -15.84
N PHE A 158 4.89 -25.21 -14.92
CA PHE A 158 3.65 -25.19 -14.11
C PHE A 158 3.57 -23.93 -13.22
N LYS A 159 4.66 -23.62 -12.51
CA LYS A 159 4.74 -22.40 -11.70
C LYS A 159 4.60 -21.13 -12.56
N ARG A 160 5.23 -21.11 -13.72
CA ARG A 160 5.13 -20.01 -14.68
C ARG A 160 3.70 -19.78 -15.15
N GLY A 161 2.96 -20.87 -15.49
CA GLY A 161 1.54 -20.79 -15.87
C GLY A 161 0.68 -20.16 -14.77
N TYR A 162 0.86 -20.61 -13.53
CA TYR A 162 0.14 -20.07 -12.39
C TYR A 162 0.48 -18.59 -12.13
N ILE A 163 1.78 -18.22 -12.16
CA ILE A 163 2.19 -16.83 -11.97
C ILE A 163 1.67 -15.94 -13.10
N LYS A 164 1.62 -16.44 -14.35
CA LYS A 164 1.00 -15.71 -15.47
C LYS A 164 -0.46 -15.39 -15.16
N HIS A 165 -1.22 -16.36 -14.67
CA HIS A 165 -2.61 -16.16 -14.28
C HIS A 165 -2.75 -15.11 -13.18
N LEU A 166 -1.91 -15.18 -12.13
CA LEU A 166 -1.89 -14.20 -11.05
C LEU A 166 -1.59 -12.78 -11.57
N ALA A 167 -0.63 -12.63 -12.48
CA ALA A 167 -0.30 -11.34 -13.09
C ALA A 167 -1.46 -10.79 -13.93
N MET A 168 -2.12 -11.65 -14.72
CA MET A 168 -3.24 -11.26 -15.59
C MET A 168 -4.47 -10.86 -14.79
N THR A 169 -4.86 -11.63 -13.78
CA THR A 169 -6.02 -11.31 -12.93
C THR A 169 -5.79 -10.06 -12.10
N LEU A 170 -4.55 -9.85 -11.62
CA LEU A 170 -4.20 -8.62 -10.92
C LEU A 170 -4.20 -7.41 -11.86
N LYS A 171 -3.69 -7.56 -13.08
CA LYS A 171 -3.73 -6.49 -14.10
C LYS A 171 -5.15 -6.07 -14.42
N TYR A 172 -6.02 -7.05 -14.69
CA TYR A 172 -7.43 -6.80 -14.95
C TYR A 172 -8.08 -6.08 -13.78
N TYR A 173 -7.83 -6.56 -12.55
CA TYR A 173 -8.36 -5.93 -11.34
C TYR A 173 -7.88 -4.49 -11.18
N GLU A 174 -6.56 -4.27 -11.21
CA GLU A 174 -5.96 -2.96 -11.00
C GLU A 174 -6.47 -1.94 -12.01
N LEU A 175 -6.45 -2.27 -13.30
CA LEU A 175 -6.87 -1.34 -14.35
C LEU A 175 -8.38 -1.05 -14.35
N ASN A 176 -9.22 -2.01 -13.95
CA ASN A 176 -10.65 -1.78 -13.86
C ASN A 176 -11.05 -0.91 -12.68
N HIS A 177 -10.25 -0.93 -11.60
CA HIS A 177 -10.59 -0.23 -10.36
C HIS A 177 -9.89 1.12 -10.16
N ILE A 178 -8.90 1.48 -11.00
CA ILE A 178 -8.19 2.77 -10.86
C ILE A 178 -9.12 3.99 -10.97
N ASN A 179 -10.24 3.88 -11.70
CA ASN A 179 -11.21 4.96 -11.86
C ASN A 179 -12.26 5.04 -10.73
N ASP A 180 -12.27 4.09 -9.79
CA ASP A 180 -13.20 4.08 -8.65
C ASP A 180 -12.77 5.06 -7.54
N TYR A 181 -11.55 5.55 -7.63
CA TYR A 181 -10.96 6.55 -6.74
C TYR A 181 -11.21 7.99 -7.24
N ASP A 182 -11.14 8.96 -6.35
CA ASP A 182 -11.25 10.38 -6.73
C ASP A 182 -9.94 10.91 -7.33
N ALA A 183 -8.80 10.35 -6.94
CA ALA A 183 -7.49 10.62 -7.52
C ALA A 183 -6.55 9.42 -7.34
N VAL A 184 -5.49 9.35 -8.13
CA VAL A 184 -4.42 8.35 -8.01
C VAL A 184 -3.08 9.06 -7.86
N SER A 185 -2.29 8.63 -6.88
CA SER A 185 -0.97 9.18 -6.58
C SER A 185 0.10 8.09 -6.63
N PRO A 186 0.68 7.79 -7.80
CA PRO A 186 1.85 6.94 -7.89
C PRO A 186 3.10 7.65 -7.36
N VAL A 187 4.20 6.90 -7.20
CA VAL A 187 5.48 7.46 -6.71
C VAL A 187 6.22 8.22 -7.81
N THR A 188 6.08 7.79 -9.05
CA THR A 188 6.79 8.40 -10.18
C THR A 188 5.83 8.99 -11.21
N GLU A 189 6.30 10.01 -11.94
CA GLU A 189 5.52 10.56 -13.05
C GLU A 189 5.43 9.55 -14.21
N VAL A 190 6.42 8.66 -14.36
CA VAL A 190 6.38 7.56 -15.34
C VAL A 190 5.20 6.62 -15.07
N ASP A 191 4.97 6.27 -13.80
CA ASP A 191 3.82 5.44 -13.41
C ASP A 191 2.50 6.21 -13.57
N ALA A 192 2.49 7.52 -13.32
CA ALA A 192 1.32 8.36 -13.58
C ALA A 192 0.95 8.36 -15.06
N GLN A 193 1.92 8.53 -15.95
CA GLN A 193 1.72 8.46 -17.39
C GLN A 193 1.25 7.07 -17.83
N TYR A 194 1.80 6.02 -17.23
CA TYR A 194 1.32 4.66 -17.49
C TYR A 194 -0.16 4.51 -17.16
N PHE A 195 -0.60 4.88 -15.95
CA PHE A 195 -2.02 4.78 -15.60
C PHE A 195 -2.92 5.61 -16.52
N LYS A 196 -2.50 6.81 -16.90
CA LYS A 196 -3.20 7.65 -17.88
C LYS A 196 -3.31 6.94 -19.25
N SER A 197 -2.24 6.30 -19.72
CA SER A 197 -2.25 5.53 -20.98
C SER A 197 -3.15 4.29 -20.92
N GLN A 198 -3.42 3.76 -19.72
CA GLN A 198 -4.32 2.64 -19.49
C GLN A 198 -5.78 3.07 -19.22
N GLY A 199 -6.13 4.32 -19.49
CA GLY A 199 -7.51 4.80 -19.39
C GLY A 199 -7.91 5.39 -18.03
N LEU A 200 -6.96 5.78 -17.19
CA LEU A 200 -7.25 6.56 -15.99
C LEU A 200 -7.75 7.96 -16.37
N ARG A 201 -8.98 8.30 -15.90
CA ARG A 201 -9.65 9.58 -16.18
C ARG A 201 -9.64 10.54 -14.99
N LYS A 202 -9.16 10.07 -13.84
CA LYS A 202 -9.12 10.83 -12.59
C LYS A 202 -7.82 11.62 -12.49
N PRO A 203 -7.77 12.68 -11.68
CA PRO A 203 -6.53 13.38 -11.38
C PRO A 203 -5.43 12.40 -10.98
N CYS A 204 -4.26 12.54 -11.61
CA CYS A 204 -3.13 11.65 -11.38
C CYS A 204 -1.82 12.44 -11.46
N LYS A 205 -1.02 12.34 -10.39
CA LYS A 205 0.29 12.98 -10.29
C LYS A 205 1.26 12.09 -9.54
N GLY A 206 2.48 11.96 -10.04
CA GLY A 206 3.58 11.31 -9.33
C GLY A 206 3.96 12.12 -8.08
N ILE A 207 3.93 11.47 -6.91
CA ILE A 207 4.36 12.05 -5.64
C ILE A 207 5.45 11.14 -5.08
N PRO A 208 6.73 11.54 -5.17
CA PRO A 208 7.86 10.73 -4.70
C PRO A 208 7.81 10.54 -3.19
N PHE A 209 8.54 9.54 -2.71
CA PHE A 209 8.78 9.38 -1.30
C PHE A 209 9.56 10.57 -0.75
N GLY A 210 9.08 11.12 0.36
CA GLY A 210 9.89 11.99 1.18
C GLY A 210 10.85 11.18 2.05
N MET A 211 11.89 11.83 2.52
CA MET A 211 12.75 11.32 3.59
C MET A 211 13.25 12.51 4.41
N ASN A 212 13.44 12.30 5.70
CA ASN A 212 14.19 13.24 6.49
C ASN A 212 15.68 12.95 6.22
N PRO A 213 16.45 13.92 5.73
CA PRO A 213 17.87 13.71 5.55
C PRO A 213 18.49 13.38 6.92
N PRO A 214 19.36 12.36 7.01
CA PRO A 214 20.09 12.12 8.24
C PRO A 214 20.98 13.33 8.55
N GLU A 215 21.23 13.60 9.83
CA GLU A 215 22.26 14.55 10.21
C GLU A 215 23.59 14.12 9.59
N LEU A 216 24.21 15.04 8.87
CA LEU A 216 25.55 14.78 8.33
C LEU A 216 26.49 14.59 9.51
N LEU A 217 27.07 13.42 9.64
CA LEU A 217 28.17 13.19 10.57
C LEU A 217 29.35 14.05 10.13
N ALA A 218 29.78 14.96 10.98
CA ALA A 218 30.78 16.00 10.66
C ALA A 218 32.16 15.45 10.25
N ASP A 219 32.48 14.18 10.54
CA ASP A 219 33.79 13.57 10.38
C ASP A 219 33.78 12.29 9.53
N VAL A 220 32.94 12.21 8.51
CA VAL A 220 33.00 11.07 7.58
C VAL A 220 34.15 11.28 6.58
N LEU A 221 35.20 10.49 6.71
CA LEU A 221 36.28 10.42 5.72
C LEU A 221 35.72 9.86 4.40
N GLU A 222 35.83 10.65 3.34
CA GLU A 222 35.51 10.20 1.99
C GLU A 222 36.46 9.09 1.56
N GLU A 223 35.94 7.87 1.35
CA GLU A 223 36.69 6.81 0.71
C GLU A 223 36.71 7.02 -0.81
N LYS A 224 37.84 7.44 -1.36
CA LYS A 224 37.98 7.64 -2.81
C LYS A 224 37.84 6.31 -3.56
N ASN A 225 37.15 6.32 -4.70
CA ASN A 225 36.94 5.18 -5.60
C ASN A 225 36.09 4.04 -5.00
N THR A 226 35.23 4.34 -4.00
CA THR A 226 34.34 3.38 -3.42
C THR A 226 32.92 3.63 -3.94
N ILE A 227 32.24 2.57 -4.42
CA ILE A 227 30.83 2.56 -4.80
C ILE A 227 30.11 1.65 -3.81
N PHE A 228 29.03 2.15 -3.21
CA PHE A 228 28.18 1.31 -2.36
C PHE A 228 26.77 1.23 -2.92
N HIS A 229 26.09 0.13 -2.62
CA HIS A 229 24.69 -0.08 -2.95
C HIS A 229 23.87 -0.27 -1.66
N ILE A 230 22.85 0.56 -1.49
CA ILE A 230 21.88 0.41 -0.40
C ILE A 230 20.58 -0.12 -1.00
N GLY A 231 20.23 -1.34 -0.64
CA GLY A 231 19.00 -1.95 -1.12
C GLY A 231 18.89 -3.44 -0.80
N SER A 232 17.71 -4.00 -0.94
CA SER A 232 17.52 -5.44 -0.84
C SER A 232 18.00 -6.10 -2.12
N MET A 233 18.91 -7.07 -2.00
CA MET A 233 19.39 -7.88 -3.13
C MET A 233 18.34 -8.89 -3.62
N ASN A 234 17.23 -9.04 -2.90
CA ASN A 234 16.12 -9.96 -3.23
C ASN A 234 14.98 -9.27 -3.99
N TRP A 235 15.18 -8.05 -4.46
CA TRP A 235 14.18 -7.34 -5.24
C TRP A 235 14.11 -7.86 -6.68
N HIS A 236 12.93 -8.32 -7.11
CA HIS A 236 12.69 -8.89 -8.45
C HIS A 236 12.08 -7.87 -9.41
#